data_5ae47bf0b6abdf0456ef5bc95a0afcd5
#
_entry.id   5ae47bf0b6abdf0456ef5bc95a0afcd5
#
_cell.length_a   1.000
_cell.length_b   1.000
_cell.length_c   1.000
_cell.angle_alpha   90.00
_cell.angle_beta   90.00
_cell.angle_gamma   90.00
#
_symmetry.space_group_name_H-M   'P 1'
#
loop_
_entity.id
_entity.type
_entity.pdbx_description
1 polymer ?
#
loop_
_entity_poly.entity_id
_entity_poly.type
_entity_poly.pdbx_seq_one_letter_code
_entity_poly.pdbx_strand_id
1 'polypeptide(L)'
;MSNIGKAIDRFTGKPVEGGAANIPGSPAQKRFEYEDQIVSRRYEAQKQIQSMHQPKLYSDRELRRLRFIYSKNHKEELRQPFRDLRNKITLNHATKGGTVLVTSVVPDYSTDIFCRNLAATIAQDESCTSLLINCKQEKDRLDVTDEPQVKGLTDYISNEDLLVSDVIHPTGISRMRVIPFGSTNDNSMDFLRSTRMRVLVKDVSHRYRERYTVINAPSVNMASDVELLNEYANQIILTIPYGKATERDIARAIKRFDKEKFLGAALIDIVPLTGILSKIF
;
A
#
# COMPACT_ATOMS: atom_id res chain seq x y z
N MET A 1 34.14 -33.40 -14.29
CA MET A 1 33.61 -32.33 -13.45
C MET A 1 33.04 -31.24 -14.34
N SER A 2 31.77 -30.95 -14.26
CA SER A 2 31.04 -30.06 -15.16
C SER A 2 31.44 -28.61 -14.97
N ASN A 3 31.44 -27.82 -16.08
CA ASN A 3 31.77 -26.39 -16.07
C ASN A 3 30.86 -25.55 -15.17
N ILE A 4 29.72 -26.10 -14.77
CA ILE A 4 28.76 -25.47 -13.84
C ILE A 4 29.29 -25.48 -12.40
N GLY A 5 30.01 -26.54 -11.98
CA GLY A 5 30.62 -26.60 -10.65
C GLY A 5 31.71 -25.51 -10.45
N LYS A 6 32.51 -25.22 -11.49
CA LYS A 6 33.53 -24.17 -11.43
C LYS A 6 32.94 -22.75 -11.43
N ALA A 7 31.74 -22.55 -11.96
CA ALA A 7 31.05 -21.26 -11.91
C ALA A 7 30.44 -21.02 -10.52
N ILE A 8 29.89 -22.04 -9.88
CA ILE A 8 29.34 -21.96 -8.53
C ILE A 8 30.44 -21.68 -7.52
N ASP A 9 31.62 -22.35 -7.64
CA ASP A 9 32.78 -22.12 -6.75
C ASP A 9 33.38 -20.69 -6.86
N ARG A 10 33.16 -20.01 -7.99
CA ARG A 10 33.56 -18.60 -8.14
C ARG A 10 32.56 -17.62 -7.52
N PHE A 11 31.32 -18.00 -7.39
CA PHE A 11 30.27 -17.16 -6.76
C PHE A 11 30.12 -17.42 -5.25
N THR A 12 30.38 -18.63 -4.80
CA THR A 12 30.42 -19.00 -3.39
C THR A 12 31.89 -19.01 -2.94
N GLY A 13 32.47 -17.82 -2.77
CA GLY A 13 33.86 -17.71 -2.27
C GLY A 13 34.06 -18.62 -1.06
N LYS A 14 34.89 -19.71 -1.23
CA LYS A 14 35.30 -20.52 -0.08
C LYS A 14 35.95 -19.58 0.93
N PRO A 15 35.63 -19.70 2.23
CA PRO A 15 36.34 -18.96 3.24
C PRO A 15 37.81 -19.35 3.15
N VAL A 16 38.65 -18.40 2.83
CA VAL A 16 40.08 -18.54 3.00
C VAL A 16 40.31 -18.53 4.51
N GLU A 17 40.70 -19.68 5.07
CA GLU A 17 41.23 -19.75 6.41
C GLU A 17 42.57 -18.95 6.44
N GLY A 18 42.46 -17.71 6.82
CA GLY A 18 43.55 -16.79 6.97
C GLY A 18 43.08 -15.58 7.74
N GLY A 19 43.51 -15.47 9.01
CA GLY A 19 43.15 -14.49 10.01
C GLY A 19 42.86 -13.10 9.45
N ALA A 20 41.64 -12.77 9.21
CA ALA A 20 41.17 -11.41 8.96
C ALA A 20 41.13 -10.70 10.32
N ALA A 21 42.11 -9.85 10.57
CA ALA A 21 42.05 -8.88 11.64
C ALA A 21 40.71 -8.13 11.55
N ASN A 22 39.97 -8.10 12.65
CA ASN A 22 38.72 -7.40 12.82
C ASN A 22 38.95 -5.89 12.64
N ILE A 23 38.89 -5.38 11.40
CA ILE A 23 39.00 -3.96 11.12
C ILE A 23 37.61 -3.35 11.30
N PRO A 24 37.35 -2.56 12.36
CA PRO A 24 36.05 -1.96 12.58
C PRO A 24 35.67 -1.07 11.38
N GLY A 25 34.51 -1.35 10.75
CA GLY A 25 33.98 -0.53 9.67
C GLY A 25 34.24 -1.02 8.25
N SER A 26 34.70 -2.26 8.05
CA SER A 26 34.83 -2.85 6.71
C SER A 26 33.45 -2.94 5.99
N PRO A 27 33.39 -2.83 4.64
CA PRO A 27 32.15 -2.96 3.90
C PRO A 27 31.37 -4.25 4.20
N ALA A 28 32.08 -5.36 4.47
CA ALA A 28 31.47 -6.64 4.84
C ALA A 28 30.85 -6.56 6.24
N GLN A 29 31.50 -5.96 7.22
CA GLN A 29 30.98 -5.81 8.58
C GLN A 29 29.75 -4.89 8.61
N LYS A 30 29.76 -3.79 7.87
CA LYS A 30 28.58 -2.93 7.70
C LYS A 30 27.40 -3.65 7.06
N ARG A 31 27.66 -4.57 6.13
CA ARG A 31 26.64 -5.39 5.49
C ARG A 31 26.03 -6.40 6.48
N PHE A 32 26.85 -7.08 7.28
CA PHE A 32 26.36 -7.99 8.34
C PHE A 32 25.55 -7.24 9.39
N GLU A 33 26.04 -6.11 9.89
CA GLU A 33 25.30 -5.27 10.85
C GLU A 33 23.95 -4.78 10.29
N TYR A 34 23.92 -4.47 9.00
CA TYR A 34 22.68 -4.07 8.31
C TYR A 34 21.69 -5.24 8.17
N GLU A 35 22.17 -6.42 7.79
CA GLU A 35 21.36 -7.64 7.67
C GLU A 35 20.80 -8.05 9.05
N ASP A 36 21.61 -8.05 10.10
CA ASP A 36 21.18 -8.33 11.48
C ASP A 36 20.12 -7.32 11.97
N GLN A 37 20.28 -6.04 11.64
CA GLN A 37 19.29 -5.02 11.98
C GLN A 37 17.96 -5.25 11.26
N ILE A 38 17.97 -5.70 10.01
CA ILE A 38 16.75 -6.03 9.27
C ILE A 38 16.05 -7.22 9.92
N VAL A 39 16.78 -8.28 10.24
CA VAL A 39 16.23 -9.49 10.87
C VAL A 39 15.62 -9.16 12.24
N SER A 40 16.35 -8.45 13.08
CA SER A 40 15.88 -8.04 14.42
C SER A 40 14.62 -7.19 14.34
N ARG A 41 14.59 -6.22 13.42
CA ARG A 41 13.41 -5.35 13.22
C ARG A 41 12.19 -6.12 12.74
N ARG A 42 12.37 -7.06 11.80
CA ARG A 42 11.28 -7.92 11.34
C ARG A 42 10.71 -8.77 12.48
N TYR A 43 11.57 -9.29 13.32
CA TYR A 43 11.16 -10.07 14.50
C TYR A 43 10.37 -9.21 15.50
N GLU A 44 10.84 -8.01 15.82
CA GLU A 44 10.13 -7.07 16.69
C GLU A 44 8.76 -6.65 16.10
N ALA A 45 8.73 -6.33 14.81
CA ALA A 45 7.50 -6.01 14.11
C ALA A 45 6.50 -7.17 14.16
N GLN A 46 6.96 -8.39 13.91
CA GLN A 46 6.12 -9.59 13.96
C GLN A 46 5.54 -9.81 15.37
N LYS A 47 6.34 -9.59 16.42
CA LYS A 47 5.88 -9.70 17.82
C LYS A 47 4.80 -8.65 18.15
N GLN A 48 4.99 -7.40 17.71
CA GLN A 48 3.99 -6.35 17.88
C GLN A 48 2.71 -6.64 17.10
N ILE A 49 2.83 -7.13 15.88
CA ILE A 49 1.70 -7.51 15.03
C ILE A 49 0.90 -8.66 15.66
N GLN A 50 1.57 -9.64 16.26
CA GLN A 50 0.89 -10.76 16.94
C GLN A 50 0.05 -10.30 18.16
N SER A 51 0.45 -9.22 18.82
CA SER A 51 -0.32 -8.65 19.93
C SER A 51 -1.52 -7.80 19.49
N MET A 52 -1.66 -7.50 18.20
CA MET A 52 -2.78 -6.69 17.70
C MET A 52 -4.10 -7.44 17.82
N HIS A 53 -5.16 -6.72 18.22
CA HIS A 53 -6.50 -7.26 18.19
C HIS A 53 -6.88 -7.80 16.81
N GLN A 54 -7.23 -9.08 16.72
CA GLN A 54 -7.65 -9.70 15.48
C GLN A 54 -9.14 -9.38 15.24
N PRO A 55 -9.48 -8.79 14.09
CA PRO A 55 -10.87 -8.54 13.75
C PRO A 55 -11.60 -9.86 13.41
N LYS A 56 -12.93 -9.81 13.40
CA LYS A 56 -13.73 -10.87 12.76
C LYS A 56 -13.37 -10.92 11.28
N LEU A 57 -12.85 -12.04 10.83
CA LEU A 57 -12.41 -12.21 9.44
C LEU A 57 -13.61 -12.30 8.49
N TYR A 58 -13.46 -11.73 7.30
CA TYR A 58 -14.45 -11.89 6.22
C TYR A 58 -14.59 -13.34 5.82
N SER A 59 -15.84 -13.78 5.67
CA SER A 59 -16.18 -15.04 5.00
C SER A 59 -15.81 -14.96 3.51
N ASP A 60 -15.69 -16.12 2.86
CA ASP A 60 -15.42 -16.17 1.43
C ASP A 60 -16.50 -15.46 0.58
N ARG A 61 -17.76 -15.45 1.06
CA ARG A 61 -18.87 -14.72 0.43
C ARG A 61 -18.66 -13.20 0.50
N GLU A 62 -18.22 -12.68 1.65
CA GLU A 62 -17.92 -11.27 1.84
C GLU A 62 -16.69 -10.85 1.02
N LEU A 63 -15.64 -11.68 0.99
CA LEU A 63 -14.47 -11.43 0.14
C LEU A 63 -14.86 -11.28 -1.35
N ARG A 64 -15.75 -12.17 -1.84
CA ARG A 64 -16.25 -12.05 -3.21
C ARG A 64 -17.10 -10.81 -3.43
N ARG A 65 -18.03 -10.50 -2.51
CA ARG A 65 -18.87 -9.30 -2.59
C ARG A 65 -18.03 -8.03 -2.65
N LEU A 66 -17.00 -7.96 -1.81
CA LEU A 66 -16.06 -6.84 -1.74
C LEU A 66 -14.96 -6.89 -2.82
N ARG A 67 -15.00 -7.90 -3.70
CA ARG A 67 -14.06 -8.09 -4.81
C ARG A 67 -12.60 -8.22 -4.37
N PHE A 68 -12.37 -8.88 -3.24
CA PHE A 68 -11.02 -9.26 -2.86
C PHE A 68 -10.55 -10.47 -3.67
N ILE A 69 -9.34 -10.38 -4.23
CA ILE A 69 -8.72 -11.47 -5.02
C ILE A 69 -8.31 -12.68 -4.17
N TYR A 70 -8.46 -12.60 -2.86
CA TYR A 70 -8.09 -13.64 -1.91
C TYR A 70 -9.23 -14.61 -1.56
N SER A 71 -10.39 -14.47 -2.18
CA SER A 71 -11.43 -15.49 -2.05
C SER A 71 -10.94 -16.80 -2.67
N LYS A 72 -11.42 -17.95 -2.13
CA LYS A 72 -10.96 -19.31 -2.54
C LYS A 72 -11.08 -19.58 -4.04
N ASN A 73 -12.01 -18.91 -4.72
CA ASN A 73 -12.32 -19.16 -6.13
C ASN A 73 -11.50 -18.28 -7.11
N HIS A 74 -10.63 -17.39 -6.63
CA HIS A 74 -9.81 -16.58 -7.54
C HIS A 74 -8.55 -17.33 -7.95
N LYS A 75 -8.24 -17.25 -9.24
CA LYS A 75 -7.05 -17.84 -9.84
C LYS A 75 -5.78 -17.15 -9.34
N GLU A 76 -4.70 -17.91 -9.23
CA GLU A 76 -3.38 -17.39 -8.85
C GLU A 76 -2.89 -16.30 -9.79
N GLU A 77 -3.26 -16.37 -11.07
CA GLU A 77 -2.95 -15.36 -12.09
C GLU A 77 -3.37 -13.94 -11.70
N LEU A 78 -4.45 -13.79 -10.90
CA LEU A 78 -4.90 -12.47 -10.41
C LEU A 78 -4.10 -11.99 -9.20
N ARG A 79 -3.52 -12.91 -8.44
CA ARG A 79 -2.75 -12.57 -7.22
C ARG A 79 -1.33 -12.19 -7.53
N GLN A 80 -0.72 -12.80 -8.55
CA GLN A 80 0.68 -12.61 -8.86
C GLN A 80 1.05 -11.14 -9.15
N PRO A 81 0.30 -10.38 -9.97
CA PRO A 81 0.61 -8.97 -10.22
C PRO A 81 0.61 -8.11 -8.94
N PHE A 82 -0.31 -8.40 -8.01
CA PHE A 82 -0.35 -7.68 -6.73
C PHE A 82 0.82 -8.06 -5.81
N ARG A 83 1.25 -9.32 -5.82
CA ARG A 83 2.45 -9.77 -5.09
C ARG A 83 3.71 -9.11 -5.64
N ASP A 84 3.84 -9.04 -6.96
CA ASP A 84 4.98 -8.40 -7.61
C ASP A 84 5.02 -6.90 -7.29
N LEU A 85 3.84 -6.25 -7.32
CA LEU A 85 3.71 -4.86 -6.92
C LEU A 85 4.07 -4.64 -5.45
N ARG A 86 3.55 -5.47 -4.54
CA ARG A 86 3.93 -5.44 -3.13
C ARG A 86 5.45 -5.55 -2.98
N ASN A 87 6.08 -6.50 -3.67
CA ASN A 87 7.52 -6.70 -3.60
C ASN A 87 8.28 -5.45 -4.06
N LYS A 88 7.86 -4.81 -5.16
CA LYS A 88 8.45 -3.53 -5.61
C LYS A 88 8.31 -2.44 -4.55
N ILE A 89 7.13 -2.32 -3.93
CA ILE A 89 6.87 -1.32 -2.88
C ILE A 89 7.75 -1.57 -1.65
N THR A 90 7.83 -2.81 -1.19
CA THR A 90 8.54 -3.16 0.05
C THR A 90 10.04 -3.19 -0.10
N LEU A 91 10.57 -3.54 -1.27
CA LEU A 91 12.02 -3.52 -1.54
C LEU A 91 12.60 -2.10 -1.48
N ASN A 92 11.87 -1.10 -1.98
CA ASN A 92 12.31 0.29 -1.94
C ASN A 92 12.33 0.87 -0.50
N HIS A 93 11.64 0.22 0.45
CA HIS A 93 11.52 0.64 1.84
C HIS A 93 11.81 -0.51 2.82
N ALA A 94 12.84 -1.31 2.56
CA ALA A 94 13.16 -2.56 3.26
C ALA A 94 13.25 -2.44 4.80
N THR A 95 13.38 -1.24 5.34
CA THR A 95 13.57 -1.01 6.79
C THR A 95 12.48 -0.20 7.45
N LYS A 96 11.53 0.35 6.69
CA LYS A 96 10.43 1.19 7.21
C LYS A 96 9.22 1.03 6.30
N GLY A 97 8.03 1.05 6.89
CA GLY A 97 6.81 1.24 6.15
C GLY A 97 6.85 2.48 5.27
N GLY A 98 5.89 2.65 4.40
CA GLY A 98 5.87 3.76 3.47
C GLY A 98 4.45 4.16 3.08
N THR A 99 4.33 5.31 2.46
CA THR A 99 3.06 5.83 1.95
C THR A 99 3.02 5.69 0.43
N VAL A 100 2.02 4.97 -0.05
CA VAL A 100 1.75 4.73 -1.47
C VAL A 100 0.51 5.51 -1.87
N LEU A 101 0.68 6.52 -2.69
CA LEU A 101 -0.44 7.25 -3.29
C LEU A 101 -0.92 6.49 -4.52
N VAL A 102 -2.21 6.19 -4.55
CA VAL A 102 -2.88 5.60 -5.72
C VAL A 102 -3.94 6.57 -6.22
N THR A 103 -3.85 6.96 -7.46
CA THR A 103 -4.82 7.81 -8.14
C THR A 103 -5.11 7.28 -9.53
N SER A 104 -6.20 7.69 -10.13
CA SER A 104 -6.58 7.28 -11.50
C SER A 104 -6.45 8.42 -12.49
N VAL A 105 -6.27 8.07 -13.77
CA VAL A 105 -6.29 9.06 -14.87
C VAL A 105 -7.66 9.71 -14.97
N VAL A 106 -8.72 8.92 -14.91
CA VAL A 106 -10.12 9.36 -14.95
C VAL A 106 -10.91 8.73 -13.82
N PRO A 107 -12.03 9.33 -13.38
CA PRO A 107 -12.83 8.77 -12.31
C PRO A 107 -13.32 7.36 -12.64
N ASP A 108 -12.93 6.42 -11.80
CA ASP A 108 -13.39 5.04 -11.93
C ASP A 108 -13.31 4.30 -10.59
N TYR A 109 -14.33 3.48 -10.32
CA TYR A 109 -14.37 2.73 -9.07
C TYR A 109 -13.40 1.52 -9.06
N SER A 110 -12.84 1.14 -10.21
CA SER A 110 -11.81 0.09 -10.29
C SER A 110 -10.58 0.41 -9.46
N THR A 111 -10.28 1.70 -9.30
CA THR A 111 -9.20 2.17 -8.43
C THR A 111 -9.47 1.84 -6.96
N ASP A 112 -10.73 1.90 -6.50
CA ASP A 112 -11.08 1.54 -5.13
C ASP A 112 -10.83 0.06 -4.87
N ILE A 113 -11.23 -0.79 -5.83
CA ILE A 113 -10.96 -2.23 -5.78
C ILE A 113 -9.46 -2.52 -5.82
N PHE A 114 -8.71 -1.79 -6.66
CA PHE A 114 -7.27 -1.91 -6.72
C PHE A 114 -6.62 -1.55 -5.39
N CYS A 115 -6.95 -0.41 -4.78
CA CYS A 115 -6.41 0.05 -3.51
C CYS A 115 -6.66 -0.95 -2.37
N ARG A 116 -7.89 -1.47 -2.25
CA ARG A 116 -8.21 -2.44 -1.21
C ARG A 116 -7.48 -3.76 -1.40
N ASN A 117 -7.31 -4.22 -2.64
CA ASN A 117 -6.55 -5.43 -2.94
C ASN A 117 -5.05 -5.25 -2.72
N LEU A 118 -4.50 -4.08 -3.05
CA LEU A 118 -3.11 -3.74 -2.75
C LEU A 118 -2.86 -3.73 -1.23
N ALA A 119 -3.71 -3.04 -0.47
CA ALA A 119 -3.61 -3.00 0.99
C ALA A 119 -3.74 -4.40 1.61
N ALA A 120 -4.70 -5.23 1.13
CA ALA A 120 -4.85 -6.61 1.56
C ALA A 120 -3.62 -7.46 1.23
N THR A 121 -3.01 -7.26 0.05
CA THR A 121 -1.80 -7.99 -0.37
C THR A 121 -0.59 -7.63 0.50
N ILE A 122 -0.44 -6.36 0.85
CA ILE A 122 0.62 -5.91 1.76
C ILE A 122 0.42 -6.55 3.14
N ALA A 123 -0.81 -6.56 3.65
CA ALA A 123 -1.14 -7.14 4.95
C ALA A 123 -0.96 -8.68 5.00
N GLN A 124 -0.79 -9.37 3.88
CA GLN A 124 -0.46 -10.80 3.86
C GLN A 124 0.98 -11.12 4.22
N ASP A 125 1.88 -10.15 4.10
CA ASP A 125 3.23 -10.29 4.63
C ASP A 125 3.17 -10.24 6.16
N GLU A 126 3.71 -11.26 6.83
CA GLU A 126 3.66 -11.36 8.30
C GLU A 126 4.47 -10.27 9.00
N SER A 127 5.41 -9.67 8.31
CA SER A 127 6.23 -8.56 8.80
C SER A 127 5.64 -7.17 8.53
N CYS A 128 4.46 -7.09 7.88
CA CYS A 128 3.85 -5.85 7.48
C CYS A 128 2.41 -5.69 8.01
N THR A 129 2.02 -4.45 8.22
CA THR A 129 0.63 -4.06 8.38
C THR A 129 0.25 -3.07 7.27
N SER A 130 -1.03 -2.96 6.97
CA SER A 130 -1.51 -1.98 6.01
C SER A 130 -2.61 -1.09 6.56
N LEU A 131 -2.61 0.16 6.10
CA LEU A 131 -3.67 1.13 6.35
C LEU A 131 -4.15 1.67 5.01
N LEU A 132 -5.45 1.52 4.73
CA LEU A 132 -6.10 2.15 3.57
C LEU A 132 -6.75 3.44 4.00
N ILE A 133 -6.39 4.58 3.38
CA ILE A 133 -7.04 5.87 3.60
C ILE A 133 -7.85 6.21 2.36
N ASN A 134 -9.16 6.35 2.52
CA ASN A 134 -10.05 6.74 1.44
C ASN A 134 -10.22 8.26 1.41
N CYS A 135 -9.64 8.92 0.40
CA CYS A 135 -9.77 10.35 0.15
C CYS A 135 -10.91 10.68 -0.83
N LYS A 136 -11.75 9.72 -1.15
CA LYS A 136 -12.95 9.88 -1.96
C LYS A 136 -14.04 8.95 -1.46
N GLN A 137 -15.30 9.32 -1.70
CA GLN A 137 -16.43 8.48 -1.36
C GLN A 137 -16.43 7.21 -2.21
N GLU A 138 -16.42 6.06 -1.58
CA GLU A 138 -16.54 4.77 -2.26
C GLU A 138 -18.02 4.42 -2.45
N LYS A 139 -18.33 3.81 -3.61
CA LYS A 139 -19.70 3.29 -3.86
C LYS A 139 -19.97 2.04 -3.01
N ASP A 140 -18.97 1.17 -2.91
CA ASP A 140 -19.05 -0.05 -2.11
C ASP A 140 -18.23 0.19 -0.83
N ARG A 141 -18.89 0.54 0.25
CA ARG A 141 -18.24 0.65 1.56
C ARG A 141 -17.64 -0.72 1.92
N LEU A 142 -16.38 -0.72 2.33
CA LEU A 142 -15.88 -1.81 3.16
C LEU A 142 -16.76 -1.77 4.41
N ASP A 143 -17.54 -2.82 4.66
CA ASP A 143 -18.32 -2.93 5.89
C ASP A 143 -17.32 -3.02 7.06
N VAL A 144 -16.96 -1.87 7.55
CA VAL A 144 -15.93 -1.73 8.59
C VAL A 144 -16.50 -2.15 9.94
N THR A 145 -17.80 -1.92 10.11
CA THR A 145 -18.59 -2.35 11.28
C THR A 145 -20.06 -2.43 10.89
N ASP A 146 -20.85 -3.18 11.68
CA ASP A 146 -22.32 -3.14 11.62
C ASP A 146 -22.90 -1.80 12.10
N GLU A 147 -22.04 -0.83 12.42
CA GLU A 147 -22.43 0.48 12.91
C GLU A 147 -22.85 1.40 11.75
N PRO A 148 -24.00 2.05 11.86
CA PRO A 148 -24.57 2.85 10.75
C PRO A 148 -23.79 4.14 10.44
N GLN A 149 -22.91 4.60 11.35
CA GLN A 149 -22.13 5.84 11.19
C GLN A 149 -20.68 5.64 11.66
N VAL A 150 -19.86 5.13 10.77
CA VAL A 150 -18.42 5.01 11.02
C VAL A 150 -17.74 6.34 10.74
N LYS A 151 -17.10 6.93 11.74
CA LYS A 151 -16.29 8.15 11.58
C LYS A 151 -15.11 7.90 10.64
N GLY A 152 -14.83 8.85 9.77
CA GLY A 152 -13.77 8.73 8.78
C GLY A 152 -12.92 9.98 8.64
N LEU A 153 -12.25 10.08 7.50
CA LEU A 153 -11.29 11.14 7.20
C LEU A 153 -11.92 12.54 7.31
N THR A 154 -13.08 12.74 6.69
CA THR A 154 -13.74 14.06 6.69
C THR A 154 -14.27 14.44 8.08
N ASP A 155 -14.71 13.47 8.87
CA ASP A 155 -15.13 13.71 10.25
C ASP A 155 -13.95 14.14 11.12
N TYR A 156 -12.79 13.48 10.96
CA TYR A 156 -11.56 13.87 11.65
C TYR A 156 -11.11 15.27 11.27
N ILE A 157 -11.21 15.63 10.00
CA ILE A 157 -10.76 16.94 9.52
C ILE A 157 -11.68 18.06 10.01
N SER A 158 -12.98 17.79 10.08
CA SER A 158 -14.00 18.80 10.49
C SER A 158 -14.15 18.93 12.00
N ASN A 159 -13.69 17.95 12.79
CA ASN A 159 -13.84 17.95 14.25
C ASN A 159 -12.46 17.86 14.93
N GLU A 160 -12.10 18.93 15.65
CA GLU A 160 -10.81 19.04 16.34
C GLU A 160 -10.68 18.09 17.54
N ASP A 161 -11.79 17.67 18.13
CA ASP A 161 -11.81 16.76 19.28
C ASP A 161 -11.49 15.30 18.90
N LEU A 162 -11.61 14.95 17.62
CA LEU A 162 -11.32 13.59 17.16
C LEU A 162 -9.81 13.34 17.06
N LEU A 163 -9.41 12.22 17.64
CA LEU A 163 -8.05 11.69 17.50
C LEU A 163 -7.92 10.83 16.24
N VAL A 164 -6.70 10.66 15.74
CA VAL A 164 -6.41 9.77 14.60
C VAL A 164 -6.87 8.32 14.89
N SER A 165 -6.77 7.87 16.14
CA SER A 165 -7.25 6.54 16.57
C SER A 165 -8.74 6.33 16.39
N ASP A 166 -9.55 7.39 16.48
CA ASP A 166 -11.02 7.31 16.46
C ASP A 166 -11.58 7.07 15.06
N VAL A 167 -10.74 7.28 14.04
CA VAL A 167 -11.10 7.12 12.62
C VAL A 167 -10.38 5.95 11.94
N ILE A 168 -9.54 5.21 12.69
CA ILE A 168 -8.89 3.99 12.20
C ILE A 168 -9.72 2.78 12.61
N HIS A 169 -10.26 2.07 11.62
CA HIS A 169 -11.14 0.93 11.86
C HIS A 169 -10.50 -0.40 11.44
N PRO A 170 -10.82 -1.49 12.13
CA PRO A 170 -10.45 -2.82 11.67
C PRO A 170 -11.20 -3.17 10.38
N THR A 171 -10.64 -4.06 9.60
CA THR A 171 -11.32 -4.67 8.45
C THR A 171 -11.43 -6.18 8.69
N GLY A 172 -12.23 -6.89 7.89
CA GLY A 172 -12.27 -8.36 7.94
C GLY A 172 -11.02 -9.02 7.31
N ILE A 173 -9.96 -8.26 7.06
CA ILE A 173 -8.64 -8.76 6.63
C ILE A 173 -7.65 -8.58 7.79
N SER A 174 -6.98 -9.67 8.17
CA SER A 174 -5.95 -9.60 9.21
C SER A 174 -4.87 -8.57 8.86
N ARG A 175 -4.40 -7.83 9.85
CA ARG A 175 -3.34 -6.81 9.73
C ARG A 175 -3.64 -5.63 8.78
N MET A 176 -4.86 -5.54 8.24
CA MET A 176 -5.33 -4.40 7.46
C MET A 176 -6.27 -3.54 8.30
N ARG A 177 -6.08 -2.22 8.23
CA ARG A 177 -6.97 -1.21 8.81
C ARG A 177 -7.44 -0.26 7.71
N VAL A 178 -8.51 0.49 7.99
CA VAL A 178 -9.03 1.48 7.05
C VAL A 178 -9.41 2.76 7.79
N ILE A 179 -9.18 3.89 7.13
CA ILE A 179 -9.82 5.16 7.41
C ILE A 179 -10.81 5.40 6.28
N PRO A 180 -12.11 5.23 6.49
CA PRO A 180 -13.11 5.51 5.48
C PRO A 180 -13.18 7.00 5.16
N PHE A 181 -13.86 7.37 4.08
CA PHE A 181 -14.02 8.77 3.70
C PHE A 181 -14.68 9.63 4.79
N GLY A 182 -15.69 9.08 5.45
CA GLY A 182 -16.44 9.77 6.49
C GLY A 182 -17.86 10.14 6.07
N SER A 183 -18.52 10.95 6.91
CA SER A 183 -19.96 11.25 6.79
C SER A 183 -20.28 12.46 5.92
N THR A 184 -19.30 13.31 5.62
CA THR A 184 -19.50 14.53 4.83
C THR A 184 -19.92 14.22 3.40
N ASN A 185 -20.96 14.91 2.92
CA ASN A 185 -21.39 14.89 1.52
C ASN A 185 -20.76 16.02 0.70
N ASP A 186 -19.87 16.80 1.29
CA ASP A 186 -19.16 17.86 0.61
C ASP A 186 -18.12 17.24 -0.34
N ASN A 187 -18.32 17.46 -1.64
CA ASN A 187 -17.41 17.02 -2.69
C ASN A 187 -16.19 17.94 -2.85
N SER A 188 -16.06 18.97 -2.01
CA SER A 188 -14.87 19.80 -2.05
C SER A 188 -13.65 18.97 -1.64
N MET A 189 -12.56 19.11 -2.37
CA MET A 189 -11.28 18.46 -2.06
C MET A 189 -10.41 19.36 -1.15
N ASP A 190 -10.97 20.44 -0.61
CA ASP A 190 -10.25 21.41 0.21
C ASP A 190 -9.65 20.79 1.47
N PHE A 191 -10.27 19.70 1.95
CA PHE A 191 -9.73 18.97 3.09
C PHE A 191 -8.32 18.40 2.84
N LEU A 192 -7.94 18.15 1.58
CA LEU A 192 -6.60 17.66 1.24
C LEU A 192 -5.50 18.69 1.56
N ARG A 193 -5.87 19.99 1.60
CA ARG A 193 -4.97 21.11 1.96
C ARG A 193 -4.89 21.35 3.45
N SER A 194 -5.75 20.74 4.23
CA SER A 194 -5.88 21.03 5.66
C SER A 194 -4.62 20.62 6.43
N THR A 195 -4.30 21.39 7.46
CA THR A 195 -3.23 21.03 8.40
C THR A 195 -3.51 19.70 9.07
N ARG A 196 -4.77 19.40 9.35
CA ARG A 196 -5.18 18.12 9.97
C ARG A 196 -4.89 16.92 9.06
N MET A 197 -5.08 17.05 7.74
CA MET A 197 -4.68 16.00 6.78
C MET A 197 -3.18 15.74 6.87
N ARG A 198 -2.37 16.79 6.91
CA ARG A 198 -0.91 16.68 7.06
C ARG A 198 -0.52 16.00 8.37
N VAL A 199 -1.15 16.38 9.47
CA VAL A 199 -0.93 15.78 10.79
C VAL A 199 -1.31 14.29 10.78
N LEU A 200 -2.47 13.93 10.22
CA LEU A 200 -2.93 12.56 10.11
C LEU A 200 -1.92 11.68 9.36
N VAL A 201 -1.55 12.08 8.14
CA VAL A 201 -0.62 11.28 7.32
C VAL A 201 0.74 11.14 8.00
N LYS A 202 1.23 12.22 8.63
CA LYS A 202 2.48 12.18 9.38
C LYS A 202 2.40 11.23 10.58
N ASP A 203 1.32 11.30 11.36
CA ASP A 203 1.12 10.43 12.53
C ASP A 203 1.08 8.95 12.14
N VAL A 204 0.23 8.57 11.14
CA VAL A 204 0.09 7.17 10.74
C VAL A 204 1.35 6.61 10.08
N SER A 205 2.18 7.46 9.44
CA SER A 205 3.44 7.04 8.80
C SER A 205 4.59 6.87 9.81
N HIS A 206 4.56 7.54 10.96
CA HIS A 206 5.65 7.50 11.94
C HIS A 206 5.38 6.59 13.11
N ARG A 207 4.11 6.37 13.47
CA ARG A 207 3.72 5.61 14.67
C ARG A 207 4.09 4.13 14.58
N TYR A 208 4.00 3.54 13.36
CA TYR A 208 4.26 2.13 13.14
C TYR A 208 5.21 1.94 11.94
N ARG A 209 6.40 1.48 12.22
CA ARG A 209 7.47 1.34 11.22
C ARG A 209 7.20 0.25 10.19
N GLU A 210 6.42 -0.77 10.56
CA GLU A 210 6.03 -1.90 9.71
C GLU A 210 4.79 -1.61 8.86
N ARG A 211 4.20 -0.40 9.01
CA ARG A 211 2.94 -0.04 8.34
C ARG A 211 3.19 0.58 6.98
N TYR A 212 2.49 0.04 6.00
CA TYR A 212 2.33 0.67 4.70
C TYR A 212 0.97 1.33 4.60
N THR A 213 0.96 2.60 4.26
CA THR A 213 -0.27 3.40 4.09
C THR A 213 -0.59 3.53 2.61
N VAL A 214 -1.72 3.01 2.17
CA VAL A 214 -2.25 3.17 0.82
C VAL A 214 -3.27 4.30 0.84
N ILE A 215 -3.00 5.40 0.13
CA ILE A 215 -3.91 6.53 -0.01
C ILE A 215 -4.68 6.38 -1.31
N ASN A 216 -5.98 6.13 -1.21
CA ASN A 216 -6.90 6.07 -2.35
C ASN A 216 -7.37 7.48 -2.68
N ALA A 217 -6.74 8.11 -3.66
CA ALA A 217 -7.00 9.49 -4.03
C ALA A 217 -8.04 9.63 -5.16
N PRO A 218 -8.69 10.79 -5.28
CA PRO A 218 -9.47 11.14 -6.45
C PRO A 218 -8.64 11.08 -7.74
N SER A 219 -9.32 11.05 -8.89
CA SER A 219 -8.61 11.04 -10.17
C SER A 219 -7.86 12.35 -10.43
N VAL A 220 -6.66 12.23 -10.96
CA VAL A 220 -5.76 13.35 -11.19
C VAL A 220 -6.30 14.39 -12.17
N ASN A 221 -7.13 13.98 -13.11
CA ASN A 221 -7.73 14.90 -14.08
C ASN A 221 -8.96 15.66 -13.53
N MET A 222 -9.54 15.21 -12.42
CA MET A 222 -10.72 15.87 -11.81
C MET A 222 -10.35 16.82 -10.66
N ALA A 223 -9.27 16.54 -9.96
CA ALA A 223 -8.88 17.31 -8.77
C ALA A 223 -7.49 17.93 -8.97
N SER A 224 -7.43 19.26 -9.01
CA SER A 224 -6.16 19.99 -9.04
C SER A 224 -5.30 19.68 -7.80
N ASP A 225 -5.96 19.39 -6.69
CA ASP A 225 -5.34 19.25 -5.37
C ASP A 225 -4.73 17.86 -5.12
N VAL A 226 -4.92 16.90 -6.02
CA VAL A 226 -4.25 15.59 -5.93
C VAL A 226 -2.72 15.74 -5.93
N GLU A 227 -2.19 16.78 -6.55
CA GLU A 227 -0.75 17.07 -6.51
C GLU A 227 -0.23 17.33 -5.10
N LEU A 228 -1.07 17.86 -4.21
CA LEU A 228 -0.69 18.07 -2.80
C LEU A 228 -0.41 16.74 -2.08
N LEU A 229 -1.07 15.66 -2.51
CA LEU A 229 -0.82 14.34 -1.95
C LEU A 229 0.57 13.80 -2.33
N ASN A 230 1.23 14.37 -3.36
CA ASN A 230 2.62 14.03 -3.68
C ASN A 230 3.56 14.32 -2.51
N GLU A 231 3.26 15.33 -1.68
CA GLU A 231 4.06 15.67 -0.49
C GLU A 231 4.04 14.52 0.53
N TYR A 232 2.94 13.79 0.61
CA TYR A 232 2.74 12.71 1.58
C TYR A 232 3.23 11.36 1.08
N ALA A 233 3.38 11.21 -0.24
CA ALA A 233 3.71 9.93 -0.84
C ALA A 233 5.22 9.69 -0.87
N ASN A 234 5.62 8.46 -0.53
CA ASN A 234 6.94 7.94 -0.86
C ASN A 234 6.95 7.33 -2.27
N GLN A 235 5.83 6.77 -2.69
CA GLN A 235 5.65 6.15 -4.00
C GLN A 235 4.28 6.48 -4.58
N ILE A 236 4.18 6.57 -5.89
CA ILE A 236 2.96 6.94 -6.60
C ILE A 236 2.65 5.89 -7.66
N ILE A 237 1.39 5.43 -7.67
CA ILE A 237 0.86 4.51 -8.66
C ILE A 237 -0.29 5.19 -9.38
N LEU A 238 -0.22 5.22 -10.72
CA LEU A 238 -1.31 5.72 -11.56
C LEU A 238 -2.13 4.55 -12.08
N THR A 239 -3.42 4.51 -11.76
CA THR A 239 -4.32 3.51 -12.33
C THR A 239 -4.94 4.02 -13.63
N ILE A 240 -5.00 3.16 -14.63
CA ILE A 240 -5.56 3.44 -15.95
C ILE A 240 -6.73 2.49 -16.16
N PRO A 241 -7.98 2.94 -16.01
CA PRO A 241 -9.15 2.11 -16.33
C PRO A 241 -9.17 1.77 -17.82
N TYR A 242 -9.26 0.48 -18.15
CA TYR A 242 -9.24 0.01 -19.53
C TYR A 242 -10.37 0.64 -20.36
N GLY A 243 -10.02 1.15 -21.54
CA GLY A 243 -10.97 1.74 -22.47
C GLY A 243 -11.59 3.09 -22.06
N LYS A 244 -11.14 3.69 -20.93
CA LYS A 244 -11.73 4.96 -20.42
C LYS A 244 -10.81 6.16 -20.50
N ALA A 245 -9.52 5.96 -20.73
CA ALA A 245 -8.54 7.03 -20.79
C ALA A 245 -7.83 7.03 -22.16
N THR A 246 -7.60 8.22 -22.70
CA THR A 246 -6.81 8.41 -23.92
C THR A 246 -5.31 8.49 -23.59
N GLU A 247 -4.44 8.26 -24.59
CA GLU A 247 -3.00 8.48 -24.44
C GLU A 247 -2.67 9.90 -23.96
N ARG A 248 -3.44 10.88 -24.44
CA ARG A 248 -3.28 12.28 -24.04
C ARG A 248 -3.58 12.51 -22.56
N ASP A 249 -4.62 11.85 -22.04
CA ASP A 249 -4.98 11.94 -20.63
C ASP A 249 -3.92 11.29 -19.75
N ILE A 250 -3.41 10.13 -20.17
CA ILE A 250 -2.33 9.41 -19.49
C ILE A 250 -1.05 10.26 -19.45
N ALA A 251 -0.64 10.79 -20.60
CA ALA A 251 0.56 11.61 -20.70
C ALA A 251 0.47 12.89 -19.86
N ARG A 252 -0.72 13.50 -19.80
CA ARG A 252 -1.01 14.67 -18.94
C ARG A 252 -0.92 14.29 -17.47
N ALA A 253 -1.51 13.16 -17.09
CA ALA A 253 -1.52 12.69 -15.71
C ALA A 253 -0.09 12.41 -15.19
N ILE A 254 0.74 11.70 -15.96
CA ILE A 254 2.11 11.35 -15.56
C ILE A 254 2.97 12.60 -15.31
N LYS A 255 2.79 13.66 -16.11
CA LYS A 255 3.55 14.90 -15.97
C LYS A 255 3.30 15.66 -14.64
N ARG A 256 2.21 15.33 -13.94
CA ARG A 256 1.83 15.96 -12.68
C ARG A 256 2.52 15.36 -11.46
N PHE A 257 3.21 14.24 -11.62
CA PHE A 257 3.86 13.53 -10.53
C PHE A 257 5.37 13.74 -10.51
N ASP A 258 5.91 13.67 -9.32
CA ASP A 258 7.34 13.59 -9.10
C ASP A 258 7.88 12.28 -9.69
N LYS A 259 8.82 12.39 -10.62
CA LYS A 259 9.41 11.25 -11.32
C LYS A 259 10.14 10.29 -10.40
N GLU A 260 10.75 10.80 -9.32
CA GLU A 260 11.49 9.99 -8.36
C GLU A 260 10.56 9.13 -7.50
N LYS A 261 9.31 9.60 -7.30
CA LYS A 261 8.30 8.89 -6.54
C LYS A 261 7.40 8.02 -7.43
N PHE A 262 7.40 8.22 -8.72
CA PHE A 262 6.51 7.51 -9.65
C PHE A 262 6.95 6.06 -9.83
N LEU A 263 6.25 5.12 -9.18
CA LEU A 263 6.54 3.69 -9.24
C LEU A 263 6.12 3.06 -10.57
N GLY A 264 5.05 3.58 -11.18
CA GLY A 264 4.52 3.08 -12.45
C GLY A 264 3.02 3.24 -12.62
N ALA A 265 2.52 2.69 -13.71
CA ALA A 265 1.10 2.66 -14.04
C ALA A 265 0.53 1.24 -13.99
N ALA A 266 -0.71 1.12 -13.53
CA ALA A 266 -1.47 -0.12 -13.51
C ALA A 266 -2.67 -0.02 -14.45
N LEU A 267 -2.69 -0.80 -15.51
CA LEU A 267 -3.86 -0.95 -16.37
C LEU A 267 -4.86 -1.87 -15.69
N ILE A 268 -6.06 -1.36 -15.42
CA ILE A 268 -7.10 -2.09 -14.71
C ILE A 268 -8.27 -2.36 -15.65
N ASP A 269 -8.52 -3.65 -15.88
CA ASP A 269 -9.71 -4.12 -16.57
C ASP A 269 -10.57 -4.88 -15.57
N ILE A 270 -11.73 -4.31 -15.20
CA ILE A 270 -12.70 -4.98 -14.35
C ILE A 270 -13.83 -5.50 -15.24
N VAL A 271 -13.71 -6.74 -15.64
CA VAL A 271 -14.81 -7.45 -16.27
C VAL A 271 -15.92 -7.68 -15.23
N PRO A 272 -17.19 -7.36 -15.52
CA PRO A 272 -18.26 -7.27 -14.51
C PRO A 272 -18.51 -8.51 -13.66
N LEU A 273 -18.04 -9.70 -14.04
CA LEU A 273 -18.37 -10.96 -13.35
C LEU A 273 -17.24 -12.01 -13.27
N THR A 274 -16.11 -11.84 -13.93
CA THR A 274 -15.15 -12.95 -14.09
C THR A 274 -13.70 -12.67 -13.71
N GLY A 275 -13.33 -11.48 -13.35
CA GLY A 275 -11.95 -11.25 -12.94
C GLY A 275 -11.43 -9.83 -13.14
N ILE A 276 -10.44 -9.51 -12.35
CA ILE A 276 -9.60 -8.31 -12.52
C ILE A 276 -8.43 -8.75 -13.38
N LEU A 277 -8.32 -8.23 -14.60
CA LEU A 277 -7.10 -8.34 -15.39
C LEU A 277 -6.29 -7.06 -15.16
N SER A 278 -5.16 -7.16 -14.50
CA SER A 278 -4.22 -6.06 -14.33
C SER A 278 -2.90 -6.39 -14.98
N LYS A 279 -2.41 -5.51 -15.87
CA LYS A 279 -1.02 -5.48 -16.29
C LYS A 279 -0.37 -4.29 -15.60
N ILE A 280 0.72 -4.55 -14.88
CA ILE A 280 1.52 -3.53 -14.21
C ILE A 280 2.77 -3.32 -15.04
N PHE A 281 2.99 -2.11 -15.53
CA PHE A 281 4.14 -1.71 -16.35
C PHE A 281 5.09 -0.80 -15.56
#